data_34eb42e0e759bba4a540882751174781
#
_entry.id   34eb42e0e759bba4a540882751174781
#
_cell.length_a   1.000
_cell.length_b   1.000
_cell.length_c   1.000
_cell.angle_alpha   90.00
_cell.angle_beta   90.00
_cell.angle_gamma   90.00
#
_symmetry.space_group_name_H-M   'P 1'
#
loop_
_entity.id
_entity.type
_entity.pdbx_description
1 polymer ?
#
loop_
_entity_poly.entity_id
_entity_poly.type
_entity_poly.pdbx_seq_one_letter_code
_entity_poly.pdbx_strand_id
1 'polypeptide(L)'
;MTEPPEPAAAEQSDSGARTGTSGGKDGRQHGPGPGSGTDPSGTGASAFARAARRLPRSVSGRATLAGAVVSGLLVLAIVFGSRLLHDFDSALLPYAVATVFLAFGVAYRYTVWVSAPGALRLFRNGWRSLFSKENFRKAPTALPKMTATYLGFQKFLGARSHARWAAHQLIFWGCILAALITFPLTWGWFTFTSGSGSGPGYEMRIWGLKIIGFDSLNFLGWLMFHGLDIAAVLVIPGASYFLWRRMKDRGAITGQRFAYDMVPLLALIVISVTGLLLTFSSIFLHGGGYEFLAILHMVSVVFTLIYIPFGKFFHIVQRPAAVGMQLFKYTGRQDDQVFPCRRCGEAIDTGPYVENLRGTMRDLELGFDEWTEYCPRCKRVLRGNAYLTQVKKGFK
;
A
#
# COMPACT_ATOMS: atom_id res chain seq x y z
N MET A 1 -13.31 26.01 35.00
CA MET A 1 -14.55 26.80 35.10
C MET A 1 -14.26 28.14 34.47
N THR A 2 -14.67 28.33 33.23
CA THR A 2 -15.01 29.58 32.53
C THR A 2 -15.54 29.19 31.17
N GLU A 3 -16.84 29.45 30.98
CA GLU A 3 -17.60 29.22 29.74
C GLU A 3 -17.12 30.15 28.60
N PRO A 4 -17.23 29.72 27.33
CA PRO A 4 -17.05 30.58 26.16
C PRO A 4 -18.36 31.31 25.81
N PRO A 5 -18.29 32.56 25.24
CA PRO A 5 -19.47 33.40 24.99
C PRO A 5 -20.25 33.00 23.75
N GLU A 6 -21.56 33.22 23.81
CA GLU A 6 -22.58 33.12 22.79
C GLU A 6 -22.37 34.09 21.60
N PRO A 7 -22.73 33.72 20.36
CA PRO A 7 -22.70 34.66 19.24
C PRO A 7 -24.00 35.45 19.11
N ALA A 8 -23.84 36.78 18.99
CA ALA A 8 -24.89 37.78 18.83
C ALA A 8 -25.69 37.63 17.54
N ALA A 9 -27.00 37.89 17.65
CA ALA A 9 -27.97 37.98 16.59
C ALA A 9 -27.70 39.20 15.69
N ALA A 10 -27.84 39.04 14.38
CA ALA A 10 -27.83 40.13 13.42
C ALA A 10 -29.25 40.34 12.86
N GLU A 11 -29.69 41.58 13.00
CA GLU A 11 -30.99 42.14 12.60
C GLU A 11 -31.32 41.99 11.14
N GLN A 12 -32.61 41.76 10.90
CA GLN A 12 -33.30 41.94 9.60
C GLN A 12 -33.58 43.44 9.37
N SER A 13 -33.26 43.96 8.20
CA SER A 13 -33.85 45.18 7.68
C SER A 13 -34.53 44.90 6.34
N ASP A 14 -35.83 45.15 6.38
CA ASP A 14 -36.84 45.13 5.32
C ASP A 14 -36.86 46.51 4.61
N SER A 15 -37.00 46.50 3.28
CA SER A 15 -37.59 47.56 2.45
C SER A 15 -37.39 47.17 0.99
N GLY A 16 -38.37 47.01 0.12
CA GLY A 16 -39.45 47.84 -0.22
C GLY A 16 -39.63 47.74 -1.73
N ALA A 17 -40.82 47.39 -2.18
CA ALA A 17 -41.26 47.21 -3.54
C ALA A 17 -41.12 48.47 -4.43
N ARG A 18 -40.92 48.29 -5.76
CA ARG A 18 -41.63 49.08 -6.79
C ARG A 18 -41.65 48.36 -8.13
N THR A 19 -42.86 48.34 -8.67
CA THR A 19 -43.39 47.94 -9.96
C THR A 19 -42.87 48.80 -11.12
N GLY A 20 -42.74 48.22 -12.32
CA GLY A 20 -42.58 48.94 -13.59
C GLY A 20 -42.77 48.03 -14.78
N THR A 21 -43.92 48.15 -15.43
CA THR A 21 -44.36 47.52 -16.68
C THR A 21 -43.82 48.26 -17.91
N SER A 22 -43.47 47.55 -19.00
CA SER A 22 -43.74 47.75 -20.44
C SER A 22 -42.69 46.97 -21.24
N GLY A 23 -42.96 46.07 -22.19
CA GLY A 23 -43.74 46.22 -23.38
C GLY A 23 -42.79 46.23 -24.57
N GLY A 24 -42.79 45.19 -25.42
CA GLY A 24 -42.21 45.35 -26.76
C GLY A 24 -41.54 44.14 -27.41
N LYS A 25 -42.32 43.39 -28.20
CA LYS A 25 -42.10 42.85 -29.54
C LYS A 25 -40.95 41.88 -29.89
N ASP A 26 -41.39 40.71 -30.31
CA ASP A 26 -41.05 39.89 -31.48
C ASP A 26 -39.58 39.82 -31.95
N GLY A 27 -39.11 38.61 -31.97
CA GLY A 27 -37.93 38.17 -32.68
C GLY A 27 -37.79 36.64 -32.61
N ARG A 28 -38.62 35.91 -33.41
CA ARG A 28 -38.43 34.45 -33.62
C ARG A 28 -37.09 34.21 -34.31
N GLN A 29 -36.17 33.58 -33.64
CA GLN A 29 -35.08 32.82 -34.27
C GLN A 29 -35.15 31.38 -33.83
N HIS A 30 -35.28 30.49 -34.80
CA HIS A 30 -35.21 29.03 -34.67
C HIS A 30 -33.85 28.65 -34.10
N GLY A 31 -33.81 28.16 -32.87
CA GLY A 31 -32.71 27.38 -32.30
C GLY A 31 -32.88 25.90 -32.65
N PRO A 32 -31.79 25.15 -32.86
CA PRO A 32 -31.85 23.71 -33.15
C PRO A 32 -32.38 22.95 -31.96
N GLY A 33 -33.20 21.93 -32.23
CA GLY A 33 -33.88 21.08 -31.27
C GLY A 33 -32.91 20.36 -30.29
N PRO A 34 -33.43 19.84 -29.16
CA PRO A 34 -32.63 19.20 -28.16
C PRO A 34 -32.08 17.87 -28.70
N GLY A 35 -30.78 17.87 -28.96
CA GLY A 35 -30.03 16.64 -29.23
C GLY A 35 -30.16 15.65 -28.06
N SER A 36 -30.38 14.41 -28.43
CA SER A 36 -30.50 13.23 -27.62
C SER A 36 -29.60 13.27 -26.37
N GLY A 37 -30.22 13.18 -25.20
CA GLY A 37 -29.55 13.08 -23.91
C GLY A 37 -28.58 11.91 -23.87
N THR A 38 -27.30 12.21 -23.95
CA THR A 38 -26.26 11.26 -23.57
C THR A 38 -26.21 11.21 -22.07
N ASP A 39 -26.57 10.04 -21.55
CA ASP A 39 -26.56 9.69 -20.12
C ASP A 39 -25.15 9.95 -19.51
N PRO A 40 -25.00 10.93 -18.58
CA PRO A 40 -23.69 11.29 -18.05
C PRO A 40 -23.13 10.24 -17.05
N SER A 41 -23.91 9.22 -16.68
CA SER A 41 -23.49 8.19 -15.72
C SER A 41 -22.72 7.01 -16.35
N GLY A 42 -22.79 6.82 -17.68
CA GLY A 42 -22.21 5.66 -18.36
C GLY A 42 -20.83 5.89 -18.98
N THR A 43 -20.46 7.13 -19.30
CA THR A 43 -19.27 7.41 -20.13
C THR A 43 -17.96 7.47 -19.36
N GLY A 44 -17.96 7.92 -18.12
CA GLY A 44 -16.73 8.02 -17.30
C GLY A 44 -16.20 6.66 -16.87
N ALA A 45 -17.06 5.79 -16.35
CA ALA A 45 -16.67 4.44 -15.91
C ALA A 45 -16.27 3.53 -17.08
N SER A 46 -16.91 3.69 -18.25
CA SER A 46 -16.58 2.90 -19.45
C SER A 46 -15.31 3.38 -20.15
N ALA A 47 -14.98 4.66 -20.07
CA ALA A 47 -13.72 5.21 -20.60
C ALA A 47 -12.53 4.78 -19.74
N PHE A 48 -12.68 4.84 -18.40
CA PHE A 48 -11.66 4.37 -17.47
C PHE A 48 -11.43 2.85 -17.57
N ALA A 49 -12.50 2.08 -17.70
CA ALA A 49 -12.43 0.64 -17.92
C ALA A 49 -11.86 0.26 -19.28
N ARG A 50 -12.05 1.08 -20.32
CA ARG A 50 -11.46 0.89 -21.65
C ARG A 50 -9.98 1.30 -21.68
N ALA A 51 -9.60 2.38 -21.02
CA ALA A 51 -8.20 2.77 -20.87
C ALA A 51 -7.39 1.76 -20.04
N ALA A 52 -8.02 1.13 -19.04
CA ALA A 52 -7.40 0.07 -18.24
C ALA A 52 -7.24 -1.26 -19.00
N ARG A 53 -7.95 -1.48 -20.10
CA ARG A 53 -7.99 -2.78 -20.80
C ARG A 53 -6.89 -3.00 -21.84
N ARG A 54 -6.16 -1.99 -22.27
CA ARG A 54 -5.08 -2.17 -23.26
C ARG A 54 -3.83 -1.41 -22.82
N LEU A 55 -2.99 -2.11 -22.04
CA LEU A 55 -1.62 -1.65 -21.85
C LEU A 55 -0.95 -1.52 -23.23
N PRO A 56 -0.29 -0.39 -23.56
CA PRO A 56 0.50 -0.30 -24.76
C PRO A 56 1.49 -1.49 -24.81
N ARG A 57 1.64 -2.13 -25.98
CA ARG A 57 2.55 -3.28 -26.17
C ARG A 57 3.96 -2.99 -25.65
N SER A 58 4.43 -1.75 -25.78
CA SER A 58 5.72 -1.30 -25.25
C SER A 58 5.81 -1.33 -23.72
N VAL A 59 4.72 -1.09 -23.01
CA VAL A 59 4.68 -1.17 -21.53
C VAL A 59 4.66 -2.62 -21.08
N SER A 60 3.86 -3.47 -21.73
CA SER A 60 3.80 -4.92 -21.46
C SER A 60 5.16 -5.58 -21.70
N GLY A 61 5.82 -5.30 -22.83
CA GLY A 61 7.15 -5.84 -23.13
C GLY A 61 8.21 -5.44 -22.08
N ARG A 62 8.25 -4.16 -21.67
CA ARG A 62 9.14 -3.69 -20.60
C ARG A 62 8.84 -4.34 -19.25
N ALA A 63 7.56 -4.52 -18.92
CA ALA A 63 7.15 -5.18 -17.69
C ALA A 63 7.54 -6.67 -17.67
N THR A 64 7.36 -7.37 -18.78
CA THR A 64 7.79 -8.77 -18.93
C THR A 64 9.32 -8.89 -18.81
N LEU A 65 10.06 -8.00 -19.45
CA LEU A 65 11.52 -7.97 -19.34
C LEU A 65 11.97 -7.71 -17.91
N ALA A 66 11.37 -6.72 -17.22
CA ALA A 66 11.67 -6.44 -15.82
C ALA A 66 11.37 -7.65 -14.91
N GLY A 67 10.23 -8.32 -15.13
CA GLY A 67 9.87 -9.55 -14.43
C GLY A 67 10.91 -10.66 -14.68
N ALA A 68 11.28 -10.90 -15.92
CA ALA A 68 12.26 -11.92 -16.29
C ALA A 68 13.66 -11.61 -15.71
N VAL A 69 14.10 -10.36 -15.75
CA VAL A 69 15.39 -9.95 -15.18
C VAL A 69 15.40 -10.14 -13.67
N VAL A 70 14.37 -9.66 -12.95
CA VAL A 70 14.33 -9.76 -11.47
C VAL A 70 14.23 -11.22 -11.02
N SER A 71 13.40 -12.03 -11.66
CA SER A 71 13.30 -13.45 -11.32
C SER A 71 14.57 -14.22 -11.72
N GLY A 72 15.20 -13.91 -12.86
CA GLY A 72 16.47 -14.48 -13.25
C GLY A 72 17.61 -14.15 -12.27
N LEU A 73 17.68 -12.88 -11.82
CA LEU A 73 18.64 -12.47 -10.78
C LEU A 73 18.38 -13.20 -9.44
N LEU A 74 17.11 -13.41 -9.07
CA LEU A 74 16.78 -14.18 -7.87
C LEU A 74 17.21 -15.65 -8.00
N VAL A 75 16.96 -16.27 -9.16
CA VAL A 75 17.43 -17.67 -9.41
C VAL A 75 18.95 -17.74 -9.30
N LEU A 76 19.68 -16.82 -9.91
CA LEU A 76 21.14 -16.76 -9.79
C LEU A 76 21.57 -16.56 -8.32
N ALA A 77 20.89 -15.66 -7.60
CA ALA A 77 21.16 -15.43 -6.18
C ALA A 77 20.88 -16.66 -5.31
N ILE A 78 19.85 -17.45 -5.63
CA ILE A 78 19.58 -18.74 -4.96
C ILE A 78 20.72 -19.71 -5.27
N VAL A 79 21.08 -19.90 -6.54
CA VAL A 79 22.10 -20.89 -6.95
C VAL A 79 23.46 -20.53 -6.34
N PHE A 80 23.91 -19.30 -6.47
CA PHE A 80 25.21 -18.89 -5.93
C PHE A 80 25.22 -18.77 -4.42
N GLY A 81 24.16 -18.24 -3.82
CA GLY A 81 24.04 -18.06 -2.36
C GLY A 81 23.90 -19.38 -1.60
N SER A 82 23.35 -20.42 -2.25
CA SER A 82 23.27 -21.78 -1.68
C SER A 82 24.48 -22.67 -2.07
N ARG A 83 25.58 -22.06 -2.51
CA ARG A 83 26.80 -22.79 -2.95
C ARG A 83 26.51 -23.82 -4.04
N LEU A 84 25.94 -23.37 -5.13
CA LEU A 84 25.51 -24.22 -6.26
C LEU A 84 24.52 -25.33 -5.84
N LEU A 85 23.53 -24.93 -5.02
CA LEU A 85 22.46 -25.77 -4.47
C LEU A 85 22.92 -26.82 -3.45
N HIS A 86 24.18 -26.80 -3.01
CA HIS A 86 24.68 -27.69 -1.98
C HIS A 86 23.95 -27.50 -0.64
N ASP A 87 23.65 -26.25 -0.28
CA ASP A 87 22.97 -25.89 0.95
C ASP A 87 21.44 -25.74 0.78
N PHE A 88 20.91 -26.14 -0.40
CA PHE A 88 19.50 -26.03 -0.70
C PHE A 88 18.75 -27.29 -0.26
N ASP A 89 17.70 -27.10 0.55
CA ASP A 89 16.82 -28.21 0.96
C ASP A 89 15.73 -28.44 -0.10
N SER A 90 15.72 -29.65 -0.66
CA SER A 90 14.73 -30.06 -1.68
C SER A 90 13.28 -29.99 -1.18
N ALA A 91 13.02 -30.15 0.12
CA ALA A 91 11.69 -29.99 0.72
C ALA A 91 11.16 -28.56 0.60
N LEU A 92 12.06 -27.56 0.44
CA LEU A 92 11.70 -26.15 0.27
C LEU A 92 11.53 -25.73 -1.20
N LEU A 93 11.69 -26.66 -2.16
CA LEU A 93 11.56 -26.37 -3.59
C LEU A 93 10.24 -25.70 -3.97
N PRO A 94 9.05 -26.11 -3.47
CA PRO A 94 7.79 -25.44 -3.80
C PRO A 94 7.76 -23.97 -3.38
N TYR A 95 8.36 -23.64 -2.24
CA TYR A 95 8.48 -22.26 -1.75
C TYR A 95 9.45 -21.44 -2.63
N ALA A 96 10.58 -22.02 -3.02
CA ALA A 96 11.54 -21.36 -3.90
C ALA A 96 10.92 -21.03 -5.27
N VAL A 97 10.22 -21.97 -5.88
CA VAL A 97 9.48 -21.75 -7.13
C VAL A 97 8.43 -20.65 -6.96
N ALA A 98 7.65 -20.68 -5.87
CA ALA A 98 6.66 -19.65 -5.58
C ALA A 98 7.29 -18.26 -5.37
N THR A 99 8.50 -18.17 -4.78
CA THR A 99 9.21 -16.89 -4.63
C THR A 99 9.74 -16.35 -5.94
N VAL A 100 10.20 -17.19 -6.86
CA VAL A 100 10.59 -16.79 -8.22
C VAL A 100 9.38 -16.26 -8.99
N PHE A 101 8.24 -16.94 -8.89
CA PHE A 101 6.98 -16.45 -9.47
C PHE A 101 6.55 -15.10 -8.86
N LEU A 102 6.63 -14.99 -7.53
CA LEU A 102 6.36 -13.75 -6.80
C LEU A 102 7.24 -12.61 -7.32
N ALA A 103 8.55 -12.85 -7.46
CA ALA A 103 9.50 -11.86 -7.95
C ALA A 103 9.14 -11.36 -9.36
N PHE A 104 8.82 -12.29 -10.26
CA PHE A 104 8.33 -11.96 -11.61
C PHE A 104 7.05 -11.10 -11.55
N GLY A 105 6.02 -11.58 -10.84
CA GLY A 105 4.72 -10.93 -10.79
C GLY A 105 4.77 -9.55 -10.15
N VAL A 106 5.57 -9.39 -9.09
CA VAL A 106 5.78 -8.09 -8.41
C VAL A 106 6.52 -7.12 -9.34
N ALA A 107 7.62 -7.54 -9.97
CA ALA A 107 8.39 -6.67 -10.86
C ALA A 107 7.57 -6.28 -12.10
N TYR A 108 6.82 -7.22 -12.69
CA TYR A 108 5.89 -6.95 -13.79
C TYR A 108 4.85 -5.90 -13.39
N ARG A 109 4.12 -6.15 -12.31
CA ARG A 109 3.05 -5.25 -11.85
C ARG A 109 3.59 -3.88 -11.40
N TYR A 110 4.75 -3.84 -10.77
CA TYR A 110 5.41 -2.60 -10.38
C TYR A 110 5.78 -1.75 -11.60
N THR A 111 6.34 -2.36 -12.64
CA THR A 111 6.67 -1.69 -13.90
C THR A 111 5.43 -1.13 -14.58
N VAL A 112 4.33 -1.90 -14.63
CA VAL A 112 3.04 -1.43 -15.15
C VAL A 112 2.52 -0.24 -14.33
N TRP A 113 2.55 -0.34 -13.01
CA TRP A 113 2.06 0.72 -12.11
C TRP A 113 2.86 2.01 -12.27
N VAL A 114 4.19 1.93 -12.29
CA VAL A 114 5.07 3.10 -12.47
C VAL A 114 4.95 3.70 -13.86
N SER A 115 4.62 2.90 -14.88
CA SER A 115 4.47 3.38 -16.26
C SER A 115 3.20 4.19 -16.50
N ALA A 116 2.23 4.19 -15.58
CA ALA A 116 1.07 5.07 -15.67
C ALA A 116 1.51 6.55 -15.60
N PRO A 117 0.99 7.44 -16.48
CA PRO A 117 1.49 8.81 -16.63
C PRO A 117 1.64 9.57 -15.32
N GLY A 118 0.63 9.52 -14.47
CA GLY A 118 0.64 10.18 -13.17
C GLY A 118 1.60 9.56 -12.16
N ALA A 119 1.65 8.23 -12.09
CA ALA A 119 2.58 7.52 -11.22
C ALA A 119 4.03 7.73 -11.65
N LEU A 120 4.31 7.71 -12.96
CA LEU A 120 5.65 7.91 -13.51
C LEU A 120 6.24 9.27 -13.12
N ARG A 121 5.46 10.35 -13.25
CA ARG A 121 5.88 11.70 -12.91
C ARG A 121 6.25 11.81 -11.43
N LEU A 122 5.34 11.37 -10.57
CA LEU A 122 5.54 11.38 -9.12
C LEU A 122 6.68 10.45 -8.66
N PHE A 123 6.76 9.27 -9.26
CA PHE A 123 7.83 8.31 -8.99
C PHE A 123 9.20 8.87 -9.35
N ARG A 124 9.33 9.48 -10.54
CA ARG A 124 10.59 10.07 -11.01
C ARG A 124 11.06 11.20 -10.08
N ASN A 125 10.15 12.06 -9.65
CA ASN A 125 10.49 13.16 -8.73
C ASN A 125 10.83 12.66 -7.33
N GLY A 126 10.09 11.67 -6.81
CA GLY A 126 10.41 11.00 -5.55
C GLY A 126 11.77 10.32 -5.59
N TRP A 127 12.08 9.60 -6.67
CA TRP A 127 13.36 8.94 -6.86
C TRP A 127 14.51 9.93 -6.95
N ARG A 128 14.35 11.00 -7.74
CA ARG A 128 15.34 12.08 -7.81
C ARG A 128 15.61 12.71 -6.44
N SER A 129 14.55 12.91 -5.65
CA SER A 129 14.70 13.45 -4.28
C SER A 129 15.47 12.51 -3.36
N LEU A 130 15.29 11.19 -3.47
CA LEU A 130 16.02 10.19 -2.68
C LEU A 130 17.52 10.21 -2.96
N PHE A 131 17.92 10.40 -4.22
CA PHE A 131 19.33 10.36 -4.64
C PHE A 131 19.94 11.75 -4.86
N SER A 132 19.25 12.83 -4.47
CA SER A 132 19.78 14.19 -4.55
C SER A 132 20.86 14.40 -3.48
N LYS A 133 22.09 14.69 -3.91
CA LYS A 133 23.18 15.07 -3.01
C LYS A 133 22.86 16.33 -2.20
N GLU A 134 22.11 17.24 -2.79
CA GLU A 134 21.68 18.48 -2.15
C GLU A 134 20.70 18.20 -1.00
N ASN A 135 19.69 17.34 -1.21
CA ASN A 135 18.75 16.93 -0.17
C ASN A 135 19.45 16.21 0.98
N PHE A 136 20.43 15.34 0.65
CA PHE A 136 21.22 14.64 1.66
C PHE A 136 22.05 15.60 2.49
N ARG A 137 22.64 16.64 1.87
CA ARG A 137 23.44 17.66 2.57
C ARG A 137 22.56 18.59 3.43
N LYS A 138 21.42 19.07 2.87
CA LYS A 138 20.51 20.00 3.57
C LYS A 138 19.77 19.35 4.72
N ALA A 139 19.41 18.07 4.59
CA ALA A 139 18.58 17.38 5.57
C ALA A 139 18.98 15.90 5.71
N PRO A 140 20.17 15.59 6.27
CA PRO A 140 20.68 14.21 6.35
C PRO A 140 19.77 13.28 7.17
N THR A 141 19.04 13.82 8.15
CA THR A 141 18.10 13.07 8.99
C THR A 141 16.70 12.94 8.39
N ALA A 142 16.41 13.63 7.28
CA ALA A 142 15.07 13.64 6.68
C ALA A 142 14.69 12.26 6.13
N LEU A 143 15.59 11.61 5.40
CA LEU A 143 15.33 10.29 4.83
C LEU A 143 15.09 9.21 5.89
N PRO A 144 15.96 8.99 6.89
CA PRO A 144 15.70 8.02 7.95
C PRO A 144 14.45 8.37 8.75
N LYS A 145 14.19 9.65 9.05
CA LYS A 145 12.98 10.10 9.73
C LYS A 145 11.73 9.82 8.92
N MET A 146 11.73 10.08 7.61
CA MET A 146 10.60 9.79 6.72
C MET A 146 10.38 8.28 6.59
N THR A 147 11.44 7.49 6.43
CA THR A 147 11.36 6.03 6.38
C THR A 147 10.76 5.48 7.67
N ALA A 148 11.27 5.88 8.83
CA ALA A 148 10.71 5.47 10.12
C ALA A 148 9.24 5.87 10.28
N THR A 149 8.88 7.11 9.92
CA THR A 149 7.53 7.66 10.11
C THR A 149 6.49 7.03 9.17
N TYR A 150 6.82 6.88 7.89
CA TYR A 150 5.86 6.48 6.86
C TYR A 150 5.92 4.99 6.53
N LEU A 151 7.07 4.34 6.64
CA LEU A 151 7.24 2.92 6.37
C LEU A 151 7.21 2.09 7.66
N GLY A 152 8.06 2.40 8.65
CA GLY A 152 8.13 1.65 9.91
C GLY A 152 6.91 1.83 10.79
N PHE A 153 6.73 3.03 11.36
CA PHE A 153 5.66 3.29 12.31
C PHE A 153 4.32 3.68 11.71
N GLN A 154 4.29 4.07 10.44
CA GLN A 154 3.06 4.38 9.69
C GLN A 154 2.12 5.32 10.45
N LYS A 155 2.67 6.42 11.01
CA LYS A 155 1.96 7.35 11.91
C LYS A 155 0.65 7.90 11.33
N PHE A 156 0.50 7.96 10.02
CA PHE A 156 -0.74 8.37 9.35
C PHE A 156 -1.95 7.46 9.65
N LEU A 157 -1.72 6.18 10.01
CA LEU A 157 -2.78 5.27 10.46
C LEU A 157 -3.22 5.62 11.89
N GLY A 158 -2.26 5.94 12.76
CA GLY A 158 -2.52 6.35 14.15
C GLY A 158 -3.40 7.60 14.24
N ALA A 159 -3.19 8.57 13.35
CA ALA A 159 -4.02 9.76 13.25
C ALA A 159 -5.51 9.48 12.94
N ARG A 160 -5.83 8.29 12.41
CA ARG A 160 -7.21 7.88 12.13
C ARG A 160 -7.82 7.01 13.22
N SER A 161 -7.05 6.12 13.83
CA SER A 161 -7.47 5.23 14.93
C SER A 161 -6.27 4.46 15.47
N HIS A 162 -6.05 4.52 16.78
CA HIS A 162 -4.98 3.81 17.46
C HIS A 162 -5.15 2.29 17.35
N ALA A 163 -6.37 1.76 17.45
CA ALA A 163 -6.64 0.33 17.31
C ALA A 163 -6.29 -0.21 15.91
N ARG A 164 -6.63 0.54 14.84
CA ARG A 164 -6.23 0.17 13.46
C ARG A 164 -4.72 0.25 13.27
N TRP A 165 -4.09 1.23 13.87
CA TRP A 165 -2.65 1.37 13.82
C TRP A 165 -1.96 0.21 14.53
N ALA A 166 -2.35 -0.11 15.77
CA ALA A 166 -1.78 -1.21 16.54
C ALA A 166 -1.95 -2.56 15.81
N ALA A 167 -3.17 -2.87 15.35
CA ALA A 167 -3.41 -4.09 14.59
C ALA A 167 -2.57 -4.17 13.29
N HIS A 168 -2.35 -3.05 12.61
CA HIS A 168 -1.50 -3.01 11.43
C HIS A 168 -0.02 -3.17 11.77
N GLN A 169 0.44 -2.61 12.90
CA GLN A 169 1.81 -2.80 13.37
C GLN A 169 2.09 -4.27 13.71
N LEU A 170 1.15 -4.95 14.36
CA LEU A 170 1.26 -6.38 14.66
C LEU A 170 1.45 -7.20 13.38
N ILE A 171 0.59 -6.99 12.35
CA ILE A 171 0.75 -7.67 11.05
C ILE A 171 2.08 -7.28 10.40
N PHE A 172 2.42 -6.00 10.38
CA PHE A 172 3.61 -5.49 9.68
C PHE A 172 4.89 -6.10 10.25
N TRP A 173 5.09 -6.02 11.56
CA TRP A 173 6.31 -6.55 12.18
C TRP A 173 6.33 -8.08 12.20
N GLY A 174 5.19 -8.72 12.40
CA GLY A 174 5.09 -10.18 12.29
C GLY A 174 5.43 -10.67 10.88
N CYS A 175 4.88 -10.04 9.83
CA CYS A 175 5.21 -10.41 8.45
C CYS A 175 6.67 -10.11 8.08
N ILE A 176 7.27 -9.02 8.59
CA ILE A 176 8.69 -8.73 8.36
C ILE A 176 9.55 -9.79 9.04
N LEU A 177 9.28 -10.12 10.29
CA LEU A 177 10.02 -11.16 11.02
C LEU A 177 9.92 -12.50 10.28
N ALA A 178 8.72 -12.90 9.89
CA ALA A 178 8.51 -14.13 9.11
C ALA A 178 9.31 -14.11 7.79
N ALA A 179 9.26 -13.01 7.05
CA ALA A 179 9.96 -12.90 5.77
C ALA A 179 11.49 -12.95 5.93
N LEU A 180 12.02 -12.28 6.95
CA LEU A 180 13.47 -12.28 7.25
C LEU A 180 14.02 -13.66 7.64
N ILE A 181 13.18 -14.51 8.23
CA ILE A 181 13.55 -15.89 8.55
C ILE A 181 13.32 -16.80 7.35
N THR A 182 12.11 -16.76 6.77
CA THR A 182 11.67 -17.74 5.77
C THR A 182 12.42 -17.62 4.44
N PHE A 183 12.60 -16.41 3.90
CA PHE A 183 13.24 -16.29 2.58
C PHE A 183 14.70 -16.75 2.56
N PRO A 184 15.57 -16.33 3.49
CA PRO A 184 16.95 -16.81 3.50
C PRO A 184 17.07 -18.32 3.74
N LEU A 185 16.19 -18.90 4.57
CA LEU A 185 16.11 -20.37 4.76
C LEU A 185 15.67 -21.06 3.47
N THR A 186 14.59 -20.59 2.85
CA THR A 186 14.04 -21.15 1.59
C THR A 186 15.06 -21.11 0.45
N TRP A 187 15.92 -20.10 0.43
CA TRP A 187 16.92 -19.93 -0.63
C TRP A 187 18.26 -20.62 -0.31
N GLY A 188 18.38 -21.31 0.82
CA GLY A 188 19.62 -21.96 1.24
C GLY A 188 20.74 -21.00 1.61
N TRP A 189 20.40 -19.72 1.91
CA TRP A 189 21.38 -18.74 2.37
C TRP A 189 21.70 -18.89 3.86
N PHE A 190 20.69 -19.28 4.63
CA PHE A 190 20.81 -19.64 6.04
C PHE A 190 20.70 -21.15 6.16
N THR A 191 21.65 -21.75 6.86
CA THR A 191 21.64 -23.17 7.18
C THR A 191 22.00 -23.38 8.64
N PHE A 192 21.40 -24.38 9.24
CA PHE A 192 21.71 -24.82 10.59
C PHE A 192 22.32 -26.20 10.52
N THR A 193 23.50 -26.35 11.10
CA THR A 193 24.21 -27.63 11.18
C THR A 193 24.50 -27.97 12.63
N SER A 194 24.52 -29.25 12.98
CA SER A 194 24.94 -29.68 14.31
C SER A 194 26.39 -29.25 14.55
N GLY A 195 26.66 -28.64 15.69
CA GLY A 195 28.00 -28.22 16.07
C GLY A 195 28.96 -29.38 16.21
N SER A 196 30.21 -29.17 15.89
CA SER A 196 31.29 -30.20 16.00
C SER A 196 31.75 -30.50 17.45
N GLY A 197 31.09 -29.92 18.47
CA GLY A 197 31.40 -30.08 19.89
C GLY A 197 30.56 -31.19 20.55
N SER A 198 30.96 -31.59 21.76
CA SER A 198 30.35 -32.67 22.55
C SER A 198 28.99 -32.31 23.21
N GLY A 199 28.32 -31.23 22.79
CA GLY A 199 27.05 -30.77 23.34
C GLY A 199 25.96 -30.57 22.30
N PRO A 200 24.69 -30.22 22.68
CA PRO A 200 23.56 -30.00 21.80
C PRO A 200 23.66 -28.69 21.06
N GLY A 201 24.85 -28.31 20.61
CA GLY A 201 25.13 -27.05 19.92
C GLY A 201 24.75 -27.11 18.45
N TYR A 202 24.23 -25.98 17.98
CA TYR A 202 23.99 -25.72 16.57
C TYR A 202 24.88 -24.57 16.05
N GLU A 203 25.21 -24.63 14.77
CA GLU A 203 25.92 -23.58 14.08
C GLU A 203 25.01 -22.99 13.01
N MET A 204 24.75 -21.67 13.09
CA MET A 204 24.12 -20.94 12.01
C MET A 204 25.19 -20.52 11.01
N ARG A 205 24.96 -20.84 9.75
CA ARG A 205 25.83 -20.48 8.64
C ARG A 205 25.09 -19.59 7.67
N ILE A 206 25.76 -18.57 7.16
CA ILE A 206 25.29 -17.71 6.09
C ILE A 206 26.25 -17.86 4.92
N TRP A 207 25.72 -18.29 3.77
CA TRP A 207 26.51 -18.61 2.57
C TRP A 207 27.67 -19.59 2.86
N GLY A 208 27.40 -20.55 3.71
CA GLY A 208 28.39 -21.56 4.15
C GLY A 208 29.40 -21.09 5.20
N LEU A 209 29.45 -19.79 5.52
CA LEU A 209 30.30 -19.25 6.57
C LEU A 209 29.64 -19.35 7.94
N LYS A 210 30.31 -19.93 8.92
CA LYS A 210 29.85 -19.97 10.31
C LYS A 210 29.80 -18.55 10.86
N ILE A 211 28.62 -18.11 11.28
CA ILE A 211 28.40 -16.78 11.86
C ILE A 211 28.30 -16.88 13.39
N ILE A 212 27.50 -17.82 13.91
CA ILE A 212 27.27 -17.96 15.34
C ILE A 212 27.05 -19.44 15.67
N GLY A 213 27.62 -19.87 16.80
CA GLY A 213 27.28 -21.15 17.44
C GLY A 213 26.42 -20.89 18.65
N PHE A 214 25.40 -21.70 18.86
CA PHE A 214 24.51 -21.58 20.01
C PHE A 214 24.01 -22.94 20.47
N ASP A 215 23.63 -23.00 21.74
CA ASP A 215 22.98 -24.16 22.33
C ASP A 215 21.47 -24.06 22.15
N SER A 216 20.83 -25.13 21.71
CA SER A 216 19.38 -25.18 21.53
C SER A 216 18.58 -24.92 22.81
N LEU A 217 19.17 -25.19 23.97
CA LEU A 217 18.53 -25.04 25.27
C LEU A 217 18.64 -23.64 25.87
N ASN A 218 19.49 -22.77 25.31
CA ASN A 218 19.59 -21.41 25.80
C ASN A 218 18.56 -20.45 25.12
N PHE A 219 18.46 -19.23 25.65
CA PHE A 219 17.51 -18.23 25.13
C PHE A 219 17.71 -17.93 23.63
N LEU A 220 18.96 -17.90 23.16
CA LEU A 220 19.24 -17.64 21.76
C LEU A 220 18.77 -18.79 20.87
N GLY A 221 18.99 -20.04 21.29
CA GLY A 221 18.49 -21.21 20.58
C GLY A 221 16.96 -21.23 20.54
N TRP A 222 16.33 -20.95 21.67
CA TRP A 222 14.88 -20.82 21.72
C TRP A 222 14.36 -19.76 20.74
N LEU A 223 14.98 -18.57 20.72
CA LEU A 223 14.59 -17.48 19.81
C LEU A 223 14.77 -17.86 18.33
N MET A 224 15.87 -18.56 17.99
CA MET A 224 16.13 -19.00 16.62
C MET A 224 15.10 -20.02 16.13
N PHE A 225 14.67 -20.95 16.99
CA PHE A 225 13.71 -21.98 16.61
C PHE A 225 12.24 -21.52 16.72
N HIS A 226 11.94 -20.54 17.59
CA HIS A 226 10.57 -20.05 17.79
C HIS A 226 10.29 -18.68 17.16
N GLY A 227 11.20 -18.14 16.34
CA GLY A 227 11.03 -16.85 15.69
C GLY A 227 9.78 -16.76 14.81
N LEU A 228 9.42 -17.86 14.13
CA LEU A 228 8.19 -17.95 13.32
C LEU A 228 6.92 -18.06 14.17
N ASP A 229 7.00 -18.71 15.34
CA ASP A 229 5.89 -18.75 16.30
C ASP A 229 5.59 -17.35 16.84
N ILE A 230 6.64 -16.57 17.18
CA ILE A 230 6.50 -15.17 17.58
C ILE A 230 5.84 -14.36 16.46
N ALA A 231 6.28 -14.55 15.21
CA ALA A 231 5.68 -13.88 14.07
C ALA A 231 4.19 -14.22 13.93
N ALA A 232 3.81 -15.49 14.10
CA ALA A 232 2.42 -15.95 14.04
C ALA A 232 1.55 -15.33 15.14
N VAL A 233 2.07 -15.30 16.38
CA VAL A 233 1.39 -14.68 17.54
C VAL A 233 1.16 -13.17 17.32
N LEU A 234 2.04 -12.49 16.60
CA LEU A 234 1.82 -11.09 16.21
C LEU A 234 0.77 -10.96 15.09
N VAL A 235 0.85 -11.80 14.06
CA VAL A 235 0.00 -11.69 12.86
C VAL A 235 -1.46 -12.03 13.15
N ILE A 236 -1.72 -13.11 13.90
CA ILE A 236 -3.09 -13.60 14.14
C ILE A 236 -4.02 -12.53 14.73
N PRO A 237 -3.70 -11.87 15.86
CA PRO A 237 -4.60 -10.87 16.46
C PRO A 237 -4.78 -9.65 15.54
N GLY A 238 -3.74 -9.22 14.85
CA GLY A 238 -3.81 -8.11 13.91
C GLY A 238 -4.74 -8.41 12.72
N ALA A 239 -4.57 -9.57 12.08
CA ALA A 239 -5.39 -10.00 10.94
C ALA A 239 -6.84 -10.29 11.36
N SER A 240 -7.04 -10.93 12.52
CA SER A 240 -8.36 -11.19 13.08
C SER A 240 -9.13 -9.92 13.42
N TYR A 241 -8.46 -8.88 13.96
CA TYR A 241 -9.06 -7.58 14.20
C TYR A 241 -9.58 -6.95 12.89
N PHE A 242 -8.78 -6.96 11.81
CA PHE A 242 -9.22 -6.41 10.54
C PHE A 242 -10.33 -7.25 9.89
N LEU A 243 -10.28 -8.57 10.01
CA LEU A 243 -11.34 -9.46 9.51
C LEU A 243 -12.66 -9.20 10.24
N TRP A 244 -12.64 -9.20 11.60
CA TRP A 244 -13.79 -8.87 12.42
C TRP A 244 -14.37 -7.50 12.08
N ARG A 245 -13.54 -6.48 11.98
CA ARG A 245 -13.96 -5.12 11.63
C ARG A 245 -14.65 -5.08 10.26
N ARG A 246 -14.15 -5.83 9.26
CA ARG A 246 -14.76 -5.88 7.92
C ARG A 246 -16.14 -6.54 7.92
N MET A 247 -16.37 -7.48 8.81
CA MET A 247 -17.68 -8.11 8.98
C MET A 247 -18.68 -7.22 9.74
N LYS A 248 -18.20 -6.33 10.62
CA LYS A 248 -19.06 -5.46 11.45
C LYS A 248 -19.35 -4.09 10.84
N ASP A 249 -18.41 -3.53 10.07
CA ASP A 249 -18.52 -2.17 9.53
C ASP A 249 -19.39 -2.17 8.27
N ARG A 250 -20.64 -1.72 8.41
CA ARG A 250 -21.62 -1.66 7.30
C ARG A 250 -21.12 -0.81 6.12
N GLY A 251 -20.39 0.28 6.38
CA GLY A 251 -19.81 1.11 5.34
C GLY A 251 -18.66 0.41 4.60
N ALA A 252 -17.95 -0.53 5.24
CA ALA A 252 -16.94 -1.34 4.58
C ALA A 252 -17.55 -2.46 3.73
N ILE A 253 -18.67 -3.04 4.17
CA ILE A 253 -19.34 -4.17 3.48
C ILE A 253 -19.80 -3.77 2.08
N THR A 254 -20.32 -2.57 1.89
CA THR A 254 -20.85 -2.11 0.59
C THR A 254 -19.79 -1.95 -0.50
N GLY A 255 -18.55 -1.65 -0.12
CA GLY A 255 -17.45 -1.39 -1.07
C GLY A 255 -16.39 -2.48 -1.15
N GLN A 256 -16.47 -3.54 -0.33
CA GLN A 256 -15.44 -4.56 -0.27
C GLN A 256 -15.64 -5.66 -1.32
N ARG A 257 -14.51 -6.17 -1.82
CA ARG A 257 -14.45 -7.33 -2.72
C ARG A 257 -13.83 -8.49 -1.95
N PHE A 258 -14.55 -9.63 -1.87
CA PHE A 258 -14.07 -10.79 -1.11
C PHE A 258 -12.64 -11.19 -1.48
N ALA A 259 -12.39 -11.45 -2.77
CA ALA A 259 -11.08 -11.86 -3.25
C ALA A 259 -9.96 -10.85 -2.95
N TYR A 260 -10.27 -9.54 -2.97
CA TYR A 260 -9.26 -8.50 -2.82
C TYR A 260 -9.02 -8.08 -1.36
N ASP A 261 -10.07 -8.12 -0.53
CA ASP A 261 -10.05 -7.56 0.83
C ASP A 261 -10.05 -8.62 1.94
N MET A 262 -10.73 -9.77 1.72
CA MET A 262 -10.85 -10.83 2.72
C MET A 262 -9.76 -11.90 2.56
N VAL A 263 -9.51 -12.36 1.33
CA VAL A 263 -8.53 -13.42 1.05
C VAL A 263 -7.14 -13.11 1.64
N PRO A 264 -6.58 -11.88 1.57
CA PRO A 264 -5.30 -11.60 2.20
C PRO A 264 -5.27 -11.84 3.71
N LEU A 265 -6.35 -11.44 4.40
CA LEU A 265 -6.43 -11.61 5.86
C LEU A 265 -6.59 -13.08 6.24
N LEU A 266 -7.44 -13.81 5.50
CA LEU A 266 -7.63 -15.25 5.70
C LEU A 266 -6.33 -16.01 5.42
N ALA A 267 -5.61 -15.68 4.35
CA ALA A 267 -4.34 -16.31 4.01
C ALA A 267 -3.30 -16.12 5.13
N LEU A 268 -3.17 -14.90 5.69
CA LEU A 268 -2.29 -14.65 6.82
C LEU A 268 -2.66 -15.47 8.05
N ILE A 269 -3.96 -15.55 8.38
CA ILE A 269 -4.44 -16.33 9.51
C ILE A 269 -4.15 -17.83 9.28
N VAL A 270 -4.47 -18.36 8.09
CA VAL A 270 -4.26 -19.78 7.78
C VAL A 270 -2.79 -20.15 7.85
N ILE A 271 -1.88 -19.35 7.26
CA ILE A 271 -0.44 -19.61 7.36
C ILE A 271 0.02 -19.60 8.81
N SER A 272 -0.38 -18.58 9.57
CA SER A 272 0.06 -18.46 10.97
C SER A 272 -0.47 -19.58 11.84
N VAL A 273 -1.74 -19.97 11.67
CA VAL A 273 -2.34 -21.07 12.42
C VAL A 273 -1.71 -22.42 12.04
N THR A 274 -1.55 -22.70 10.75
CA THR A 274 -0.93 -23.95 10.31
C THR A 274 0.53 -24.05 10.75
N GLY A 275 1.27 -22.92 10.78
CA GLY A 275 2.62 -22.87 11.33
C GLY A 275 2.65 -23.19 12.83
N LEU A 276 1.79 -22.58 13.65
CA LEU A 276 1.68 -22.90 15.08
C LEU A 276 1.24 -24.35 15.33
N LEU A 277 0.40 -24.91 14.47
CA LEU A 277 0.00 -26.31 14.57
C LEU A 277 1.16 -27.27 14.30
N LEU A 278 2.13 -26.91 13.44
CA LEU A 278 3.36 -27.68 13.27
C LEU A 278 4.18 -27.72 14.56
N THR A 279 4.38 -26.58 15.19
CA THR A 279 5.07 -26.49 16.48
C THR A 279 4.31 -27.26 17.56
N PHE A 280 2.99 -27.13 17.60
CA PHE A 280 2.14 -27.89 18.55
C PHE A 280 2.24 -29.40 18.31
N SER A 281 2.16 -29.85 17.05
CA SER A 281 2.33 -31.29 16.73
C SER A 281 3.70 -31.82 17.16
N SER A 282 4.77 -31.06 16.91
CA SER A 282 6.13 -31.45 17.30
C SER A 282 6.30 -31.58 18.82
N ILE A 283 5.79 -30.59 19.58
CA ILE A 283 6.02 -30.55 21.05
C ILE A 283 5.05 -31.45 21.82
N PHE A 284 3.76 -31.43 21.49
CA PHE A 284 2.72 -32.06 22.30
C PHE A 284 2.20 -33.38 21.73
N LEU A 285 2.24 -33.55 20.40
CA LEU A 285 1.75 -34.78 19.75
C LEU A 285 2.88 -35.70 19.28
N HIS A 286 4.12 -35.41 19.68
CA HIS A 286 5.31 -36.21 19.30
C HIS A 286 5.40 -36.47 17.79
N GLY A 287 5.02 -35.46 16.97
CA GLY A 287 4.98 -35.56 15.53
C GLY A 287 3.70 -36.15 14.92
N GLY A 288 2.67 -36.42 15.74
CA GLY A 288 1.38 -36.92 15.24
C GLY A 288 0.74 -35.96 14.24
N GLY A 289 0.51 -36.43 13.01
CA GLY A 289 -0.08 -35.60 11.92
C GLY A 289 0.86 -34.57 11.33
N TYR A 290 2.15 -34.54 11.68
CA TYR A 290 3.11 -33.51 11.23
C TYR A 290 3.22 -33.43 9.71
N GLU A 291 3.29 -34.55 8.99
CA GLU A 291 3.41 -34.56 7.52
C GLU A 291 2.20 -33.91 6.86
N PHE A 292 0.99 -34.24 7.32
CA PHE A 292 -0.25 -33.63 6.81
C PHE A 292 -0.24 -32.11 7.06
N LEU A 293 0.11 -31.68 8.27
CA LEU A 293 0.19 -30.27 8.64
C LEU A 293 1.27 -29.54 7.85
N ALA A 294 2.40 -30.18 7.57
CA ALA A 294 3.48 -29.61 6.76
C ALA A 294 3.04 -29.39 5.32
N ILE A 295 2.33 -30.34 4.71
CA ILE A 295 1.76 -30.18 3.37
C ILE A 295 0.71 -29.05 3.36
N LEU A 296 -0.19 -29.03 4.35
CA LEU A 296 -1.22 -27.98 4.46
C LEU A 296 -0.59 -26.59 4.61
N HIS A 297 0.44 -26.46 5.44
CA HIS A 297 1.19 -25.24 5.62
C HIS A 297 1.90 -24.83 4.33
N MET A 298 2.60 -25.76 3.68
CA MET A 298 3.26 -25.54 2.40
C MET A 298 2.28 -24.99 1.34
N VAL A 299 1.15 -25.65 1.16
CA VAL A 299 0.12 -25.22 0.18
C VAL A 299 -0.40 -23.82 0.51
N SER A 300 -0.64 -23.51 1.79
CA SER A 300 -1.13 -22.19 2.22
C SER A 300 -0.10 -21.08 1.96
N VAL A 301 1.19 -21.34 2.21
CA VAL A 301 2.29 -20.39 1.94
C VAL A 301 2.46 -20.19 0.43
N VAL A 302 2.54 -21.26 -0.36
CA VAL A 302 2.68 -21.20 -1.82
C VAL A 302 1.52 -20.42 -2.44
N PHE A 303 0.29 -20.72 -2.04
CA PHE A 303 -0.90 -19.97 -2.46
C PHE A 303 -0.74 -18.47 -2.16
N THR A 304 -0.30 -18.13 -0.97
CA THR A 304 -0.15 -16.72 -0.55
C THR A 304 0.93 -16.01 -1.35
N LEU A 305 2.09 -16.65 -1.57
CA LEU A 305 3.18 -16.09 -2.36
C LEU A 305 2.73 -15.82 -3.81
N ILE A 306 2.01 -16.76 -4.43
CA ILE A 306 1.45 -16.59 -5.78
C ILE A 306 0.40 -15.48 -5.81
N TYR A 307 -0.40 -15.33 -4.73
CA TYR A 307 -1.46 -14.33 -4.64
C TYR A 307 -0.94 -12.89 -4.46
N ILE A 308 0.22 -12.67 -3.81
CA ILE A 308 0.77 -11.35 -3.49
C ILE A 308 0.77 -10.38 -4.70
N PRO A 309 1.24 -10.74 -5.90
CA PRO A 309 1.25 -9.84 -7.04
C PRO A 309 -0.14 -9.38 -7.49
N PHE A 310 -1.18 -10.20 -7.29
CA PHE A 310 -2.53 -9.93 -7.77
C PHE A 310 -3.41 -9.24 -6.74
N GLY A 311 -3.12 -9.45 -5.45
CA GLY A 311 -3.94 -8.99 -4.34
C GLY A 311 -3.57 -7.62 -3.78
N LYS A 312 -4.15 -7.35 -2.63
CA LYS A 312 -3.92 -6.12 -1.87
C LYS A 312 -2.51 -6.05 -1.27
N PHE A 313 -1.83 -7.18 -1.09
CA PHE A 313 -0.46 -7.23 -0.59
C PHE A 313 0.55 -6.46 -1.46
N PHE A 314 0.23 -6.22 -2.72
CA PHE A 314 1.07 -5.41 -3.60
C PHE A 314 1.38 -4.01 -3.03
N HIS A 315 0.53 -3.48 -2.14
CA HIS A 315 0.79 -2.21 -1.46
C HIS A 315 2.11 -2.21 -0.67
N ILE A 316 2.60 -3.37 -0.21
CA ILE A 316 3.88 -3.52 0.50
C ILE A 316 5.02 -2.97 -0.36
N VAL A 317 5.02 -3.30 -1.65
CA VAL A 317 6.05 -2.88 -2.60
C VAL A 317 5.85 -1.43 -3.07
N GLN A 318 4.61 -0.91 -3.03
CA GLN A 318 4.31 0.49 -3.37
C GLN A 318 4.71 1.47 -2.26
N ARG A 319 4.73 1.04 -1.00
CA ARG A 319 5.00 1.92 0.15
C ARG A 319 6.39 2.56 0.16
N PRO A 320 7.48 1.87 -0.19
CA PRO A 320 8.79 2.51 -0.31
C PRO A 320 8.83 3.70 -1.27
N ALA A 321 8.09 3.63 -2.39
CA ALA A 321 7.99 4.76 -3.32
C ALA A 321 7.32 6.01 -2.70
N ALA A 322 6.43 5.81 -1.72
CA ALA A 322 5.81 6.92 -1.01
C ALA A 322 6.79 7.71 -0.15
N VAL A 323 7.88 7.10 0.34
CA VAL A 323 8.92 7.80 1.12
C VAL A 323 9.61 8.86 0.26
N GLY A 324 9.97 8.52 -0.99
CA GLY A 324 10.57 9.47 -1.93
C GLY A 324 9.65 10.67 -2.22
N MET A 325 8.34 10.43 -2.32
CA MET A 325 7.36 11.48 -2.50
C MET A 325 7.24 12.39 -1.26
N GLN A 326 7.28 11.82 -0.06
CA GLN A 326 7.28 12.62 1.17
C GLN A 326 8.56 13.46 1.31
N LEU A 327 9.69 12.93 0.90
CA LEU A 327 10.95 13.68 0.86
C LEU A 327 10.88 14.84 -0.15
N PHE A 328 10.32 14.60 -1.33
CA PHE A 328 10.09 15.64 -2.33
C PHE A 328 9.22 16.79 -1.81
N LYS A 329 8.15 16.47 -1.09
CA LYS A 329 7.30 17.47 -0.42
C LYS A 329 8.04 18.22 0.70
N TYR A 330 8.81 17.49 1.49
CA TYR A 330 9.56 18.08 2.61
C TYR A 330 10.59 19.11 2.12
N THR A 331 11.36 18.77 1.10
CA THR A 331 12.36 19.70 0.54
C THR A 331 11.72 20.93 -0.08
N GLY A 332 10.61 20.77 -0.83
CA GLY A 332 9.88 21.91 -1.37
C GLY A 332 9.29 22.86 -0.32
N ARG A 333 8.98 22.35 0.88
CA ARG A 333 8.53 23.19 2.02
C ARG A 333 9.68 23.97 2.65
N GLN A 334 10.89 23.41 2.67
CA GLN A 334 12.07 24.13 3.16
C GLN A 334 12.48 25.30 2.27
N ASP A 335 12.17 25.21 0.97
CA ASP A 335 12.45 26.26 0.01
C ASP A 335 11.29 27.30 -0.08
N ASP A 336 10.38 27.37 0.92
CA ASP A 336 9.21 28.23 1.00
C ASP A 336 8.29 28.23 -0.24
N GLN A 337 8.39 27.18 -1.07
CA GLN A 337 7.57 27.02 -2.25
C GLN A 337 6.17 26.48 -1.93
N VAL A 338 5.46 27.17 -1.03
CA VAL A 338 4.13 26.75 -0.59
C VAL A 338 3.05 27.32 -1.50
N PHE A 339 2.11 26.48 -1.93
CA PHE A 339 0.99 26.88 -2.78
C PHE A 339 -0.24 27.24 -1.94
N PRO A 340 -0.74 28.50 -1.99
CA PRO A 340 -1.90 28.94 -1.21
C PRO A 340 -3.21 28.45 -1.84
N CYS A 341 -4.22 28.22 -1.00
CA CYS A 341 -5.57 27.91 -1.43
C CYS A 341 -6.22 29.14 -2.09
N ARG A 342 -6.76 28.98 -3.30
CA ARG A 342 -7.42 30.06 -4.07
C ARG A 342 -8.61 30.70 -3.32
N ARG A 343 -9.26 29.98 -2.39
CA ARG A 343 -10.43 30.47 -1.66
C ARG A 343 -10.12 31.06 -0.28
N CYS A 344 -9.27 30.42 0.50
CA CYS A 344 -9.03 30.83 1.91
C CYS A 344 -7.58 31.18 2.21
N GLY A 345 -6.66 31.14 1.24
CA GLY A 345 -5.24 31.45 1.44
C GLY A 345 -4.45 30.40 2.24
N GLU A 346 -5.11 29.39 2.84
CA GLU A 346 -4.42 28.34 3.59
C GLU A 346 -3.43 27.58 2.71
N ALA A 347 -2.26 27.29 3.25
CA ALA A 347 -1.23 26.52 2.58
C ALA A 347 -1.72 25.08 2.25
N ILE A 348 -1.74 24.72 0.96
CA ILE A 348 -2.19 23.38 0.51
C ILE A 348 -1.05 22.37 0.61
N ASP A 349 0.01 22.61 -0.17
CA ASP A 349 1.21 21.81 -0.25
C ASP A 349 2.30 22.60 -0.99
N THR A 350 3.40 21.97 -1.39
CA THR A 350 4.45 22.65 -2.15
C THR A 350 4.03 22.90 -3.60
N GLY A 351 4.44 24.05 -4.17
CA GLY A 351 4.13 24.43 -5.54
C GLY A 351 4.49 23.35 -6.57
N PRO A 352 5.75 22.82 -6.55
CA PRO A 352 6.15 21.75 -7.45
C PRO A 352 5.29 20.47 -7.33
N TYR A 353 4.81 20.14 -6.12
CA TYR A 353 3.93 18.98 -5.93
C TYR A 353 2.52 19.25 -6.50
N VAL A 354 1.96 20.42 -6.26
CA VAL A 354 0.64 20.81 -6.79
C VAL A 354 0.68 20.85 -8.33
N GLU A 355 1.75 21.39 -8.94
CA GLU A 355 1.90 21.42 -10.39
C GLU A 355 2.05 19.99 -10.99
N ASN A 356 2.81 19.10 -10.33
CA ASN A 356 2.88 17.71 -10.74
C ASN A 356 1.51 17.02 -10.70
N LEU A 357 0.71 17.30 -9.66
CA LEU A 357 -0.65 16.77 -9.54
C LEU A 357 -1.56 17.30 -10.63
N ARG A 358 -1.48 18.61 -10.92
CA ARG A 358 -2.22 19.26 -12.01
C ARG A 358 -1.86 18.65 -13.37
N GLY A 359 -0.57 18.51 -13.67
CA GLY A 359 -0.11 17.85 -14.88
C GLY A 359 -0.59 16.39 -14.98
N THR A 360 -0.65 15.66 -13.86
CA THR A 360 -1.22 14.30 -13.82
C THR A 360 -2.70 14.28 -14.17
N MET A 361 -3.49 15.24 -13.65
CA MET A 361 -4.92 15.34 -13.96
C MET A 361 -5.17 15.61 -15.44
N ARG A 362 -4.34 16.47 -16.06
CA ARG A 362 -4.39 16.73 -17.50
C ARG A 362 -4.02 15.50 -18.34
N ASP A 363 -2.91 14.83 -17.99
CA ASP A 363 -2.47 13.60 -18.67
C ASP A 363 -3.51 12.47 -18.63
N LEU A 364 -4.33 12.45 -17.59
CA LEU A 364 -5.42 11.48 -17.41
C LEU A 364 -6.78 11.97 -17.94
N GLU A 365 -6.84 13.17 -18.54
CA GLU A 365 -8.05 13.80 -19.08
C GLU A 365 -9.22 13.84 -18.06
N LEU A 366 -8.89 14.02 -16.77
CA LEU A 366 -9.89 13.96 -15.69
C LEU A 366 -10.71 15.25 -15.54
N GLY A 367 -10.30 16.37 -16.15
CA GLY A 367 -10.99 17.66 -16.06
C GLY A 367 -11.07 18.27 -14.65
N PHE A 368 -10.27 17.77 -13.70
CA PHE A 368 -10.26 18.21 -12.30
C PHE A 368 -8.98 18.94 -11.89
N ASP A 369 -8.22 19.44 -12.84
CA ASP A 369 -6.95 20.11 -12.59
C ASP A 369 -7.11 21.40 -11.75
N GLU A 370 -8.18 22.17 -11.93
CA GLU A 370 -8.49 23.32 -11.09
C GLU A 370 -8.75 22.97 -9.62
N TRP A 371 -9.23 21.75 -9.32
CA TRP A 371 -9.44 21.31 -7.95
C TRP A 371 -8.15 21.23 -7.13
N THR A 372 -7.01 21.16 -7.78
CA THR A 372 -5.70 21.18 -7.11
C THR A 372 -5.40 22.51 -6.42
N GLU A 373 -6.11 23.59 -6.79
CA GLU A 373 -5.96 24.92 -6.22
C GLU A 373 -6.72 25.16 -4.90
N TYR A 374 -7.49 24.20 -4.45
CA TYR A 374 -8.28 24.32 -3.23
C TYR A 374 -7.79 23.35 -2.13
N CYS A 375 -7.77 23.85 -0.88
CA CYS A 375 -7.47 22.99 0.28
C CYS A 375 -8.60 21.98 0.53
N PRO A 376 -8.35 20.89 1.31
CA PRO A 376 -9.37 19.86 1.58
C PRO A 376 -10.65 20.38 2.22
N ARG A 377 -10.55 21.43 3.05
CA ARG A 377 -11.71 22.10 3.68
C ARG A 377 -12.57 22.79 2.62
N CYS A 378 -11.95 23.62 1.77
CA CYS A 378 -12.65 24.32 0.70
C CYS A 378 -13.26 23.37 -0.33
N LYS A 379 -12.58 22.26 -0.67
CA LYS A 379 -13.15 21.22 -1.55
C LYS A 379 -14.44 20.62 -0.99
N ARG A 380 -14.52 20.39 0.33
CA ARG A 380 -15.75 19.88 0.96
C ARG A 380 -16.89 20.88 0.85
N VAL A 381 -16.62 22.16 1.11
CA VAL A 381 -17.63 23.22 1.00
C VAL A 381 -18.13 23.37 -0.44
N LEU A 382 -17.21 23.41 -1.42
CA LEU A 382 -17.58 23.52 -2.84
C LEU A 382 -18.43 22.34 -3.31
N ARG A 383 -18.07 21.12 -2.91
CA ARG A 383 -18.89 19.91 -3.23
C ARG A 383 -20.27 19.98 -2.58
N GLY A 384 -20.34 20.41 -1.32
CA GLY A 384 -21.62 20.60 -0.62
C GLY A 384 -22.52 21.61 -1.34
N ASN A 385 -21.95 22.75 -1.73
CA ASN A 385 -22.68 23.78 -2.47
C ASN A 385 -23.17 23.28 -3.84
N ALA A 386 -22.31 22.56 -4.58
CA ALA A 386 -22.70 21.98 -5.87
C ALA A 386 -23.84 20.97 -5.71
N TYR A 387 -23.78 20.11 -4.68
CA TYR A 387 -24.85 19.18 -4.36
C TYR A 387 -26.17 19.90 -4.03
N LEU A 388 -26.13 20.91 -3.15
CA LEU A 388 -27.32 21.70 -2.81
C LEU A 388 -27.94 22.40 -4.04
N THR A 389 -27.11 22.89 -4.95
CA THR A 389 -27.58 23.50 -6.20
C THR A 389 -28.28 22.48 -7.10
N GLN A 390 -27.75 21.27 -7.19
CA GLN A 390 -28.38 20.18 -7.97
C GLN A 390 -29.71 19.74 -7.36
N VAL A 391 -29.74 19.53 -6.03
CA VAL A 391 -30.98 19.11 -5.32
C VAL A 391 -32.06 20.17 -5.44
N LYS A 392 -31.73 21.46 -5.28
CA LYS A 392 -32.69 22.56 -5.48
C LYS A 392 -33.25 22.61 -6.91
N LYS A 393 -32.49 22.22 -7.93
CA LYS A 393 -32.96 22.11 -9.31
C LYS A 393 -33.84 20.89 -9.55
N GLY A 394 -33.68 19.82 -8.75
CA GLY A 394 -34.45 18.57 -8.88
C GLY A 394 -35.86 18.61 -8.25
N PHE A 395 -36.15 19.61 -7.41
CA PHE A 395 -37.42 19.77 -6.71
C PHE A 395 -38.26 20.93 -7.25
N LYS A 396 -38.09 21.32 -8.50
CA LYS A 396 -38.97 22.28 -9.17
C LYS A 396 -40.01 21.60 -10.04
#